data_1a04785deda9178bd4cb7cfd5bfeda37
#
_entry.id   1a04785deda9178bd4cb7cfd5bfeda37
#
_cell.length_a   1.000
_cell.length_b   1.000
_cell.length_c   1.000
_cell.angle_alpha   90.00
_cell.angle_beta   90.00
_cell.angle_gamma   90.00
#
_symmetry.space_group_name_H-M   'P 1'
#
loop_
_entity.id
_entity.type
_entity.pdbx_description
1 polymer ?
#
loop_
_entity_poly.entity_id
_entity_poly.type
_entity_poly.pdbx_seq_one_letter_code
_entity_poly.pdbx_strand_id
1 'polypeptide(L)'
;MASSPSEPFDRRRRRARRDRALSRFADHGFLTHHIADELLARLEAIDRRFDRALVIGACDDGLTGTLRARGMTVHVAEAGFAAARAAGGVQCDEDRLPFADGAFDMVISAGALDSVNDLPGALVLARRALRPDGLFLAGFLGAGSLPRLRTAMLQADFAGGGGVAARIHPQIDVRSAGDLLARAGFALPVSDGETLEARYRDLGALLADLRFGAQGSVLAGAPAPLTRIQTAAAHGAFLSQADGDGRVTEMFEIVYLIGWAPDETQPKPARRGSAVASLASALKAKN
;
A
#
# COMPACT_ATOMS: atom_id res chain seq x y z
N MET A 1 -31.73 -14.52 -0.47
CA MET A 1 -30.42 -14.37 -1.14
C MET A 1 -29.68 -13.27 -0.38
N ALA A 2 -28.64 -13.59 0.34
CA ALA A 2 -27.81 -12.56 0.97
C ALA A 2 -27.16 -11.75 -0.15
N SER A 3 -27.40 -10.42 -0.19
CA SER A 3 -26.70 -9.53 -1.12
C SER A 3 -25.21 -9.65 -0.83
N SER A 4 -24.40 -9.98 -1.84
CA SER A 4 -22.95 -9.86 -1.72
C SER A 4 -22.62 -8.49 -1.16
N PRO A 5 -21.70 -8.34 -0.19
CA PRO A 5 -21.31 -7.04 0.31
C PRO A 5 -20.87 -6.19 -0.87
N SER A 6 -21.35 -4.95 -0.92
CA SER A 6 -21.02 -4.03 -2.00
C SER A 6 -19.52 -3.77 -1.97
N GLU A 7 -18.82 -4.09 -3.06
CA GLU A 7 -17.38 -3.82 -3.18
C GLU A 7 -17.14 -2.30 -3.12
N PRO A 8 -16.29 -1.78 -2.22
CA PRO A 8 -16.04 -0.35 -2.13
C PRO A 8 -15.30 0.20 -3.34
N PHE A 9 -14.56 -0.63 -4.06
CA PHE A 9 -13.76 -0.24 -5.22
C PHE A 9 -14.24 -0.91 -6.51
N ASP A 10 -14.27 -0.14 -7.59
CA ASP A 10 -14.56 -0.62 -8.94
C ASP A 10 -13.31 -1.29 -9.55
N ARG A 11 -13.30 -2.63 -9.59
CA ARG A 11 -12.19 -3.43 -10.13
C ARG A 11 -11.85 -3.07 -11.57
N ARG A 12 -12.86 -2.82 -12.43
CA ARG A 12 -12.66 -2.46 -13.82
C ARG A 12 -11.96 -1.10 -13.94
N ARG A 13 -12.41 -0.13 -13.16
CA ARG A 13 -11.78 1.21 -13.10
C ARG A 13 -10.35 1.11 -12.57
N ARG A 14 -10.11 0.32 -11.52
CA ARG A 14 -8.80 0.08 -10.94
C ARG A 14 -7.82 -0.48 -11.99
N ARG A 15 -8.20 -1.55 -12.67
CA ARG A 15 -7.40 -2.16 -13.75
C ARG A 15 -7.06 -1.15 -14.85
N ALA A 16 -8.06 -0.41 -15.34
CA ALA A 16 -7.87 0.60 -16.39
C ALA A 16 -6.95 1.76 -15.94
N ARG A 17 -6.94 2.10 -14.63
CA ARG A 17 -6.05 3.14 -14.10
C ARG A 17 -4.62 2.67 -13.97
N ARG A 18 -4.41 1.45 -13.54
CA ARG A 18 -3.07 0.84 -13.50
C ARG A 18 -2.49 0.72 -14.91
N ASP A 19 -3.26 0.28 -15.88
CA ASP A 19 -2.82 0.24 -17.29
C ASP A 19 -2.47 1.63 -17.84
N ARG A 20 -3.26 2.65 -17.50
CA ARG A 20 -2.99 4.03 -17.93
C ARG A 20 -1.74 4.61 -17.27
N ALA A 21 -1.42 4.24 -16.05
CA ALA A 21 -0.25 4.73 -15.34
C ALA A 21 1.06 4.34 -16.02
N LEU A 22 1.14 3.16 -16.64
CA LEU A 22 2.36 2.62 -17.27
C LEU A 22 3.13 3.63 -18.11
N SER A 23 2.44 4.42 -18.94
CA SER A 23 3.07 5.32 -19.90
C SER A 23 3.85 6.48 -19.27
N ARG A 24 3.58 6.79 -18.00
CA ARG A 24 4.16 7.91 -17.27
C ARG A 24 4.56 7.56 -15.83
N PHE A 25 4.56 6.29 -15.50
CA PHE A 25 4.85 5.84 -14.14
C PHE A 25 6.26 6.22 -13.69
N ALA A 26 7.24 6.15 -14.59
CA ALA A 26 8.62 6.56 -14.29
C ALA A 26 8.73 8.02 -13.79
N ASP A 27 7.87 8.93 -14.31
CA ASP A 27 7.88 10.34 -13.93
C ASP A 27 7.03 10.64 -12.69
N HIS A 28 6.03 9.80 -12.38
CA HIS A 28 4.99 10.08 -11.38
C HIS A 28 4.87 9.01 -10.30
N GLY A 29 5.61 7.91 -10.39
CA GLY A 29 5.55 6.77 -9.45
C GLY A 29 6.36 6.96 -8.18
N PHE A 30 6.81 8.19 -7.85
CA PHE A 30 7.73 8.47 -6.75
C PHE A 30 7.30 7.82 -5.42
N LEU A 31 5.99 7.82 -5.13
CA LEU A 31 5.45 7.25 -3.91
C LEU A 31 5.66 5.73 -3.86
N THR A 32 5.34 5.04 -4.96
CA THR A 32 5.56 3.58 -5.05
C THR A 32 7.05 3.24 -5.05
N HIS A 33 7.88 4.07 -5.69
CA HIS A 33 9.35 3.89 -5.66
C HIS A 33 9.88 4.06 -4.24
N HIS A 34 9.46 5.13 -3.53
CA HIS A 34 9.84 5.33 -2.12
C HIS A 34 9.43 4.13 -1.25
N ILE A 35 8.18 3.67 -1.38
CA ILE A 35 7.72 2.46 -0.67
C ILE A 35 8.58 1.24 -1.03
N ALA A 36 8.92 1.05 -2.29
CA ALA A 36 9.74 -0.07 -2.73
C ALA A 36 11.16 0.00 -2.15
N ASP A 37 11.78 1.18 -2.13
CA ASP A 37 13.12 1.40 -1.57
C ASP A 37 13.13 1.10 -0.06
N GLU A 38 12.11 1.55 0.67
CA GLU A 38 11.94 1.29 2.09
C GLU A 38 11.70 -0.21 2.39
N LEU A 39 10.95 -0.93 1.54
CA LEU A 39 10.78 -2.38 1.67
C LEU A 39 12.08 -3.13 1.36
N LEU A 40 12.87 -2.67 0.38
CA LEU A 40 14.18 -3.22 0.06
C LEU A 40 15.19 -2.99 1.19
N ALA A 41 15.17 -1.83 1.85
CA ALA A 41 16.01 -1.55 3.01
C ALA A 41 15.66 -2.47 4.19
N ARG A 42 14.35 -2.71 4.43
CA ARG A 42 13.91 -3.69 5.45
C ARG A 42 14.34 -5.11 5.10
N LEU A 43 14.29 -5.47 3.83
CA LEU A 43 14.76 -6.77 3.35
C LEU A 43 16.25 -6.96 3.57
N GLU A 44 17.06 -5.91 3.41
CA GLU A 44 18.52 -5.94 3.65
C GLU A 44 18.87 -6.18 5.12
N ALA A 45 18.02 -5.75 6.06
CA ALA A 45 18.21 -6.00 7.48
C ALA A 45 17.93 -7.46 7.90
N ILE A 46 17.36 -8.27 6.98
CA ILE A 46 16.99 -9.67 7.24
C ILE A 46 18.13 -10.57 6.73
N ASP A 47 18.86 -11.22 7.64
CA ASP A 47 19.95 -12.17 7.32
C ASP A 47 19.38 -13.50 6.82
N ARG A 48 18.74 -13.48 5.64
CA ARG A 48 18.17 -14.65 4.97
C ARG A 48 18.26 -14.54 3.46
N ARG A 49 18.36 -15.70 2.79
CA ARG A 49 18.28 -15.80 1.33
C ARG A 49 16.89 -16.21 0.90
N PHE A 50 16.41 -15.55 -0.15
CA PHE A 50 15.15 -15.84 -0.79
C PHE A 50 15.42 -16.13 -2.26
N ASP A 51 14.79 -17.20 -2.79
CA ASP A 51 15.03 -17.67 -4.16
C ASP A 51 13.83 -17.38 -5.09
N ARG A 52 12.59 -17.38 -4.54
CA ARG A 52 11.34 -17.23 -5.31
C ARG A 52 10.46 -16.16 -4.70
N ALA A 53 10.39 -15.01 -5.35
CA ALA A 53 9.59 -13.88 -4.91
C ALA A 53 8.31 -13.73 -5.75
N LEU A 54 7.18 -13.44 -5.09
CA LEU A 54 5.97 -12.91 -5.70
C LEU A 54 5.91 -11.40 -5.44
N VAL A 55 5.91 -10.59 -6.50
CA VAL A 55 5.65 -9.15 -6.43
C VAL A 55 4.18 -8.90 -6.74
N ILE A 56 3.46 -8.26 -5.82
CA ILE A 56 2.06 -7.89 -5.97
C ILE A 56 1.96 -6.40 -6.29
N GLY A 57 1.48 -6.07 -7.49
CA GLY A 57 1.33 -4.71 -7.96
C GLY A 57 2.65 -4.11 -8.48
N ALA A 58 2.98 -4.38 -9.74
CA ALA A 58 4.16 -3.84 -10.40
C ALA A 58 3.75 -2.98 -11.62
N CYS A 59 3.88 -1.66 -11.50
CA CYS A 59 3.65 -0.75 -12.63
C CYS A 59 4.91 -0.48 -13.45
N ASP A 60 6.08 -0.84 -12.95
CA ASP A 60 7.37 -0.81 -13.65
C ASP A 60 8.28 -1.97 -13.20
N ASP A 61 9.52 -1.96 -13.66
CA ASP A 61 10.52 -3.00 -13.35
C ASP A 61 11.48 -2.65 -12.20
N GLY A 62 11.31 -1.51 -11.54
CA GLY A 62 12.22 -1.05 -10.48
C GLY A 62 12.40 -2.08 -9.37
N LEU A 63 11.32 -2.43 -8.67
CA LEU A 63 11.35 -3.44 -7.62
C LEU A 63 11.67 -4.83 -8.16
N THR A 64 11.02 -5.26 -9.25
CA THR A 64 11.20 -6.60 -9.84
C THR A 64 12.61 -6.78 -10.39
N GLY A 65 13.17 -5.75 -11.03
CA GLY A 65 14.55 -5.73 -11.53
C GLY A 65 15.58 -5.86 -10.42
N THR A 66 15.40 -5.11 -9.32
CA THR A 66 16.28 -5.18 -8.15
C THR A 66 16.27 -6.57 -7.52
N LEU A 67 15.11 -7.20 -7.36
CA LEU A 67 15.02 -8.56 -6.82
C LEU A 67 15.67 -9.60 -7.75
N ARG A 68 15.47 -9.47 -9.07
CA ARG A 68 16.15 -10.34 -10.07
C ARG A 68 17.66 -10.16 -10.03
N ALA A 69 18.16 -8.93 -9.91
CA ALA A 69 19.59 -8.64 -9.78
C ALA A 69 20.21 -9.26 -8.51
N ARG A 70 19.41 -9.47 -7.46
CA ARG A 70 19.80 -10.21 -6.24
C ARG A 70 19.75 -11.74 -6.42
N GLY A 71 19.46 -12.24 -7.62
CA GLY A 71 19.43 -13.67 -7.96
C GLY A 71 18.08 -14.37 -7.72
N MET A 72 17.01 -13.64 -7.42
CA MET A 72 15.70 -14.25 -7.19
C MET A 72 14.95 -14.53 -8.50
N THR A 73 14.19 -15.61 -8.53
CA THR A 73 13.16 -15.84 -9.54
C THR A 73 11.92 -15.04 -9.14
N VAL A 74 11.58 -14.00 -9.93
CA VAL A 74 10.49 -13.08 -9.61
C VAL A 74 9.27 -13.38 -10.46
N HIS A 75 8.15 -13.63 -9.80
CA HIS A 75 6.81 -13.72 -10.39
C HIS A 75 6.02 -12.45 -10.06
N VAL A 76 5.12 -12.03 -10.96
CA VAL A 76 4.34 -10.80 -10.79
C VAL A 76 2.86 -11.12 -10.84
N ALA A 77 2.11 -10.59 -9.87
CA ALA A 77 0.66 -10.49 -9.84
C ALA A 77 0.26 -9.03 -9.99
N GLU A 78 -0.52 -8.71 -11.02
CA GLU A 78 -0.88 -7.32 -11.32
C GLU A 78 -2.33 -7.23 -11.80
N ALA A 79 -3.08 -6.25 -11.28
CA ALA A 79 -4.49 -6.10 -11.61
C ALA A 79 -4.70 -5.54 -13.04
N GLY A 80 -3.86 -4.62 -13.52
CA GLY A 80 -3.91 -4.09 -14.88
C GLY A 80 -3.45 -5.13 -15.91
N PHE A 81 -4.18 -5.28 -17.01
CA PHE A 81 -3.81 -6.25 -18.04
C PHE A 81 -2.53 -5.87 -18.78
N ALA A 82 -2.43 -4.60 -19.21
CA ALA A 82 -1.25 -4.12 -19.89
C ALA A 82 -0.02 -4.10 -18.97
N ALA A 83 -0.23 -3.75 -17.68
CA ALA A 83 0.81 -3.76 -16.66
C ALA A 83 1.30 -5.20 -16.38
N ALA A 84 0.39 -6.15 -16.20
CA ALA A 84 0.74 -7.57 -16.03
C ALA A 84 1.54 -8.11 -17.21
N ARG A 85 1.11 -7.79 -18.45
CA ARG A 85 1.79 -8.19 -19.68
C ARG A 85 3.19 -7.58 -19.78
N ALA A 86 3.34 -6.29 -19.48
CA ALA A 86 4.63 -5.61 -19.52
C ALA A 86 5.63 -6.21 -18.52
N ALA A 87 5.16 -6.57 -17.32
CA ALA A 87 5.97 -7.20 -16.29
C ALA A 87 6.23 -8.71 -16.52
N GLY A 88 5.62 -9.32 -17.55
CA GLY A 88 5.66 -10.77 -17.78
C GLY A 88 4.96 -11.56 -16.67
N GLY A 89 3.93 -10.98 -16.06
CA GLY A 89 3.22 -11.51 -14.91
C GLY A 89 1.82 -12.05 -15.23
N VAL A 90 1.08 -12.37 -14.16
CA VAL A 90 -0.31 -12.87 -14.21
C VAL A 90 -1.24 -11.72 -13.88
N GLN A 91 -2.27 -11.50 -14.74
CA GLN A 91 -3.33 -10.55 -14.40
C GLN A 91 -4.26 -11.18 -13.36
N CYS A 92 -4.31 -10.59 -12.18
CA CYS A 92 -5.25 -10.97 -11.12
C CYS A 92 -5.45 -9.81 -10.14
N ASP A 93 -6.57 -9.83 -9.42
CA ASP A 93 -6.76 -8.96 -8.26
C ASP A 93 -6.08 -9.57 -7.04
N GLU A 94 -5.61 -8.76 -6.11
CA GLU A 94 -4.83 -9.19 -4.94
C GLU A 94 -5.62 -10.08 -3.98
N ASP A 95 -6.94 -9.92 -3.96
CA ASP A 95 -7.88 -10.76 -3.21
C ASP A 95 -8.35 -12.01 -4.01
N ARG A 96 -7.69 -12.31 -5.13
CA ARG A 96 -7.97 -13.46 -6.02
C ARG A 96 -6.69 -14.02 -6.63
N LEU A 97 -5.64 -14.16 -5.83
CA LEU A 97 -4.35 -14.69 -6.28
C LEU A 97 -4.47 -16.14 -6.75
N PRO A 98 -4.06 -16.47 -7.99
CA PRO A 98 -4.21 -17.80 -8.56
C PRO A 98 -2.98 -18.69 -8.34
N PHE A 99 -2.26 -18.52 -7.24
CA PHE A 99 -1.02 -19.26 -6.96
C PHE A 99 -1.29 -20.41 -5.99
N ALA A 100 -0.52 -21.50 -6.13
CA ALA A 100 -0.56 -22.62 -5.21
C ALA A 100 -0.03 -22.23 -3.83
N ASP A 101 -0.50 -22.92 -2.81
CA ASP A 101 -0.02 -22.78 -1.43
C ASP A 101 1.48 -23.15 -1.38
N GLY A 102 2.28 -22.37 -0.64
CA GLY A 102 3.70 -22.63 -0.46
C GLY A 102 4.59 -22.43 -1.71
N ALA A 103 4.09 -21.70 -2.73
CA ALA A 103 4.81 -21.53 -3.99
C ALA A 103 6.02 -20.59 -3.88
N PHE A 104 6.04 -19.70 -2.90
CA PHE A 104 7.05 -18.63 -2.77
C PHE A 104 7.69 -18.63 -1.39
N ASP A 105 8.92 -18.14 -1.32
CA ASP A 105 9.59 -17.86 -0.05
C ASP A 105 9.52 -16.38 0.36
N MET A 106 9.13 -15.51 -0.58
CA MET A 106 8.87 -14.11 -0.31
C MET A 106 7.66 -13.61 -1.10
N VAL A 107 6.81 -12.82 -0.46
CA VAL A 107 5.75 -12.01 -1.10
C VAL A 107 5.98 -10.56 -0.74
N ILE A 108 6.06 -9.69 -1.73
CA ILE A 108 6.28 -8.25 -1.53
C ILE A 108 5.27 -7.42 -2.33
N SER A 109 4.76 -6.34 -1.73
CA SER A 109 3.80 -5.43 -2.37
C SER A 109 4.11 -3.98 -2.07
N ALA A 110 4.28 -3.16 -3.12
CA ALA A 110 4.52 -1.73 -3.00
C ALA A 110 3.37 -0.93 -3.64
N GLY A 111 2.62 -0.17 -2.83
CA GLY A 111 1.59 0.77 -3.26
C GLY A 111 0.36 0.15 -3.93
N ALA A 112 -0.01 -1.11 -3.60
CA ALA A 112 -1.12 -1.78 -4.25
C ALA A 112 -2.28 -2.18 -3.32
N LEU A 113 -2.05 -2.29 -2.01
CA LEU A 113 -3.04 -2.86 -1.08
C LEU A 113 -4.06 -1.86 -0.53
N ASP A 114 -3.90 -0.57 -0.73
CA ASP A 114 -4.82 0.51 -0.27
C ASP A 114 -6.17 0.54 -0.99
N SER A 115 -6.31 -0.17 -2.10
CA SER A 115 -7.50 -0.17 -2.97
C SER A 115 -8.00 -1.58 -3.31
N VAL A 116 -7.79 -2.52 -2.40
CA VAL A 116 -8.25 -3.91 -2.52
C VAL A 116 -9.60 -4.07 -1.83
N ASN A 117 -10.56 -4.74 -2.49
CA ASN A 117 -11.92 -4.90 -1.96
C ASN A 117 -11.99 -5.76 -0.70
N ASP A 118 -11.20 -6.83 -0.66
CA ASP A 118 -11.05 -7.72 0.51
C ASP A 118 -9.58 -7.78 0.93
N LEU A 119 -9.13 -6.73 1.65
CA LEU A 119 -7.77 -6.69 2.18
C LEU A 119 -7.47 -7.87 3.13
N PRO A 120 -8.35 -8.25 4.07
CA PRO A 120 -8.14 -9.45 4.88
C PRO A 120 -7.95 -10.71 4.04
N GLY A 121 -8.79 -10.92 3.02
CA GLY A 121 -8.67 -12.05 2.08
C GLY A 121 -7.36 -12.03 1.29
N ALA A 122 -6.94 -10.85 0.82
CA ALA A 122 -5.66 -10.68 0.12
C ALA A 122 -4.46 -11.06 1.01
N LEU A 123 -4.47 -10.65 2.29
CA LEU A 123 -3.44 -11.02 3.26
C LEU A 123 -3.41 -12.54 3.52
N VAL A 124 -4.58 -13.18 3.63
CA VAL A 124 -4.67 -14.64 3.78
C VAL A 124 -4.12 -15.35 2.54
N LEU A 125 -4.45 -14.90 1.34
CA LEU A 125 -3.95 -15.49 0.09
C LEU A 125 -2.43 -15.29 -0.05
N ALA A 126 -1.91 -14.10 0.29
CA ALA A 126 -0.47 -13.83 0.31
C ALA A 126 0.26 -14.77 1.29
N ARG A 127 -0.28 -14.97 2.51
CA ARG A 127 0.27 -15.91 3.48
C ARG A 127 0.24 -17.36 2.97
N ARG A 128 -0.88 -17.79 2.35
CA ARG A 128 -0.99 -19.14 1.80
C ARG A 128 -0.01 -19.40 0.66
N ALA A 129 0.26 -18.38 -0.17
CA ALA A 129 1.24 -18.48 -1.25
C ALA A 129 2.68 -18.62 -0.74
N LEU A 130 2.95 -18.25 0.52
CA LEU A 130 4.25 -18.43 1.17
C LEU A 130 4.43 -19.87 1.68
N ARG A 131 5.63 -20.44 1.48
CA ARG A 131 6.09 -21.64 2.19
C ARG A 131 6.21 -21.36 3.70
N PRO A 132 6.24 -22.39 4.55
CA PRO A 132 6.56 -22.21 5.96
C PRO A 132 7.82 -21.37 6.13
N ASP A 133 7.81 -20.42 7.08
CA ASP A 133 8.89 -19.48 7.34
C ASP A 133 9.22 -18.53 6.15
N GLY A 134 8.29 -18.35 5.21
CA GLY A 134 8.37 -17.37 4.13
C GLY A 134 8.03 -15.96 4.62
N LEU A 135 8.59 -14.95 3.97
CA LEU A 135 8.50 -13.53 4.34
C LEU A 135 7.41 -12.81 3.54
N PHE A 136 6.60 -12.04 4.23
CA PHE A 136 5.68 -11.05 3.66
C PHE A 136 6.15 -9.63 3.99
N LEU A 137 6.24 -8.78 2.96
CA LEU A 137 6.53 -7.35 3.05
C LEU A 137 5.48 -6.57 2.28
N ALA A 138 4.91 -5.53 2.85
CA ALA A 138 4.02 -4.63 2.11
C ALA A 138 4.14 -3.20 2.61
N GLY A 139 3.93 -2.25 1.69
CA GLY A 139 3.78 -0.83 2.00
C GLY A 139 2.67 -0.23 1.13
N PHE A 140 1.81 0.62 1.73
CA PHE A 140 0.69 1.25 1.04
C PHE A 140 0.20 2.50 1.78
N LEU A 141 -0.62 3.34 1.12
CA LEU A 141 -1.17 4.54 1.72
C LEU A 141 -2.15 4.21 2.85
N GLY A 142 -1.92 4.82 4.01
CA GLY A 142 -2.70 4.68 5.23
C GLY A 142 -3.54 5.90 5.59
N ALA A 143 -4.22 5.77 6.73
CA ALA A 143 -5.08 6.80 7.29
C ALA A 143 -4.28 8.06 7.65
N GLY A 144 -4.82 9.21 7.29
CA GLY A 144 -4.14 10.50 7.44
C GLY A 144 -3.56 11.05 6.14
N SER A 145 -3.44 10.23 5.10
CA SER A 145 -2.95 10.69 3.79
C SER A 145 -3.88 11.70 3.13
N LEU A 146 -3.26 12.62 2.38
CA LEU A 146 -3.92 13.60 1.50
C LEU A 146 -4.84 14.61 2.23
N PRO A 147 -4.44 15.19 3.39
CA PRO A 147 -5.29 16.12 4.12
C PRO A 147 -5.56 17.42 3.35
N ARG A 148 -4.59 17.93 2.58
CA ARG A 148 -4.76 19.16 1.79
C ARG A 148 -5.71 18.94 0.61
N LEU A 149 -5.57 17.78 -0.08
CA LEU A 149 -6.52 17.37 -1.12
C LEU A 149 -7.93 17.19 -0.55
N ARG A 150 -8.06 16.56 0.62
CA ARG A 150 -9.36 16.37 1.29
C ARG A 150 -10.06 17.70 1.55
N THR A 151 -9.34 18.69 2.09
CA THR A 151 -9.84 20.05 2.31
C THR A 151 -10.26 20.70 0.99
N ALA A 152 -9.46 20.62 -0.05
CA ALA A 152 -9.77 21.17 -1.37
C ALA A 152 -11.04 20.54 -1.99
N MET A 153 -11.20 19.23 -1.86
CA MET A 153 -12.38 18.52 -2.38
C MET A 153 -13.66 18.86 -1.60
N LEU A 154 -13.59 19.05 -0.28
CA LEU A 154 -14.70 19.52 0.53
C LEU A 154 -15.17 20.91 0.09
N GLN A 155 -14.24 21.84 -0.14
CA GLN A 155 -14.58 23.19 -0.63
C GLN A 155 -15.19 23.16 -2.04
N ALA A 156 -14.75 22.23 -2.91
CA ALA A 156 -15.39 22.01 -4.20
C ALA A 156 -16.85 21.55 -4.05
N ASP A 157 -17.11 20.62 -3.15
CA ASP A 157 -18.46 20.11 -2.92
C ASP A 157 -19.39 21.20 -2.35
N PHE A 158 -18.92 22.04 -1.41
CA PHE A 158 -19.66 23.19 -0.91
C PHE A 158 -19.97 24.22 -2.01
N ALA A 159 -19.01 24.52 -2.87
CA ALA A 159 -19.22 25.45 -4.00
C ALA A 159 -20.22 24.92 -5.04
N GLY A 160 -20.44 23.61 -5.07
CA GLY A 160 -21.44 22.98 -5.93
C GLY A 160 -22.87 23.02 -5.38
N GLY A 161 -23.09 23.47 -4.14
CA GLY A 161 -24.39 23.48 -3.48
C GLY A 161 -24.99 22.10 -3.19
N GLY A 162 -24.20 21.03 -3.36
CA GLY A 162 -24.58 19.64 -3.10
C GLY A 162 -24.06 19.12 -1.76
N GLY A 163 -24.33 17.84 -1.49
CA GLY A 163 -23.75 17.14 -0.35
C GLY A 163 -22.27 16.80 -0.56
N VAL A 164 -21.58 16.50 0.55
CA VAL A 164 -20.19 16.03 0.52
C VAL A 164 -20.12 14.66 -0.15
N ALA A 165 -19.22 14.52 -1.12
CA ALA A 165 -19.02 13.28 -1.86
C ALA A 165 -17.74 12.54 -1.42
N ALA A 166 -17.78 11.22 -1.42
CA ALA A 166 -16.58 10.40 -1.20
C ALA A 166 -15.66 10.49 -2.43
N ARG A 167 -14.55 11.24 -2.31
CA ARG A 167 -13.58 11.44 -3.40
C ARG A 167 -12.23 10.80 -3.14
N ILE A 168 -11.93 10.49 -1.88
CA ILE A 168 -10.69 9.84 -1.43
C ILE A 168 -11.06 8.46 -0.89
N HIS A 169 -10.19 7.48 -1.09
CA HIS A 169 -10.36 6.10 -0.61
C HIS A 169 -10.57 6.08 0.92
N PRO A 170 -11.35 5.13 1.46
CA PRO A 170 -11.23 4.75 2.85
C PRO A 170 -9.80 4.27 3.10
N GLN A 171 -9.24 4.68 4.22
CA GLN A 171 -7.85 4.43 4.58
C GLN A 171 -7.81 3.68 5.91
N ILE A 172 -6.84 2.77 6.06
CA ILE A 172 -6.61 2.01 7.28
C ILE A 172 -5.45 2.60 8.06
N ASP A 173 -5.54 2.65 9.37
CA ASP A 173 -4.44 3.07 10.24
C ASP A 173 -3.46 1.92 10.53
N VAL A 174 -2.25 2.25 11.00
CA VAL A 174 -1.16 1.30 11.27
C VAL A 174 -1.59 0.19 12.24
N ARG A 175 -2.33 0.54 13.30
CA ARG A 175 -2.78 -0.43 14.30
C ARG A 175 -3.77 -1.43 13.70
N SER A 176 -4.79 -0.92 13.02
CA SER A 176 -5.80 -1.75 12.37
C SER A 176 -5.18 -2.65 11.29
N ALA A 177 -4.19 -2.15 10.54
CA ALA A 177 -3.46 -2.94 9.55
C ALA A 177 -2.63 -4.06 10.21
N GLY A 178 -1.97 -3.79 11.35
CA GLY A 178 -1.27 -4.79 12.15
C GLY A 178 -2.22 -5.87 12.70
N ASP A 179 -3.40 -5.47 13.20
CA ASP A 179 -4.43 -6.41 13.66
C ASP A 179 -4.93 -7.31 12.52
N LEU A 180 -5.09 -6.77 11.31
CA LEU A 180 -5.46 -7.58 10.12
C LEU A 180 -4.35 -8.57 9.76
N LEU A 181 -3.07 -8.17 9.82
CA LEU A 181 -1.94 -9.05 9.55
C LEU A 181 -1.91 -10.23 10.53
N ALA A 182 -2.09 -9.97 11.82
CA ALA A 182 -2.19 -11.00 12.85
C ALA A 182 -3.40 -11.93 12.62
N ARG A 183 -4.58 -11.37 12.30
CA ARG A 183 -5.80 -12.15 12.00
C ARG A 183 -5.69 -12.97 10.72
N ALA A 184 -4.91 -12.53 9.73
CA ALA A 184 -4.59 -13.32 8.55
C ALA A 184 -3.69 -14.52 8.87
N GLY A 185 -3.19 -14.63 10.11
CA GLY A 185 -2.43 -15.77 10.61
C GLY A 185 -0.94 -15.68 10.31
N PHE A 186 -0.40 -14.49 10.07
CA PHE A 186 1.05 -14.30 10.02
C PHE A 186 1.68 -14.43 11.42
N ALA A 187 2.83 -15.05 11.49
CA ALA A 187 3.68 -15.06 12.67
C ALA A 187 4.55 -13.79 12.69
N LEU A 188 4.96 -13.39 13.90
CA LEU A 188 5.83 -12.23 14.13
C LEU A 188 5.36 -10.96 13.39
N PRO A 189 4.06 -10.62 13.47
CA PRO A 189 3.53 -9.49 12.73
C PRO A 189 4.10 -8.17 13.26
N VAL A 190 4.62 -7.34 12.36
CA VAL A 190 5.08 -5.98 12.63
C VAL A 190 4.33 -5.03 11.72
N SER A 191 3.83 -3.94 12.27
CA SER A 191 3.30 -2.81 11.52
C SER A 191 3.95 -1.53 12.00
N ASP A 192 4.41 -0.71 11.07
CA ASP A 192 4.94 0.62 11.34
C ASP A 192 4.38 1.63 10.34
N GLY A 193 4.66 2.91 10.57
CA GLY A 193 4.18 3.98 9.72
C GLY A 193 5.23 5.05 9.51
N GLU A 194 5.14 5.71 8.36
CA GLU A 194 6.01 6.82 7.96
C GLU A 194 5.17 7.91 7.34
N THR A 195 5.49 9.18 7.62
CA THR A 195 4.93 10.34 6.94
C THR A 195 5.90 10.82 5.87
N LEU A 196 5.50 10.72 4.60
CA LEU A 196 6.24 11.31 3.48
C LEU A 196 5.59 12.62 3.08
N GLU A 197 6.38 13.70 3.02
CA GLU A 197 5.94 15.01 2.57
C GLU A 197 6.35 15.26 1.12
N ALA A 198 5.40 15.75 0.30
CA ALA A 198 5.68 16.18 -1.06
C ALA A 198 5.11 17.59 -1.30
N ARG A 199 5.88 18.43 -2.02
CA ARG A 199 5.56 19.85 -2.20
C ARG A 199 5.10 20.13 -3.61
N TYR A 200 3.88 20.65 -3.73
CA TYR A 200 3.20 20.88 -5.00
C TYR A 200 3.02 22.39 -5.29
N ARG A 201 3.26 22.78 -6.53
CA ARG A 201 3.00 24.14 -7.00
C ARG A 201 1.51 24.43 -7.15
N ASP A 202 0.69 23.42 -7.45
CA ASP A 202 -0.74 23.53 -7.66
C ASP A 202 -1.42 22.15 -7.51
N LEU A 203 -2.75 22.16 -7.42
CA LEU A 203 -3.58 20.94 -7.34
C LEU A 203 -3.42 20.03 -8.56
N GLY A 204 -3.18 20.62 -9.75
CA GLY A 204 -3.01 19.84 -11.00
C GLY A 204 -1.77 18.95 -10.95
N ALA A 205 -0.68 19.43 -10.37
CA ALA A 205 0.56 18.66 -10.19
C ALA A 205 0.32 17.46 -9.25
N LEU A 206 -0.33 17.66 -8.09
CA LEU A 206 -0.71 16.56 -7.19
C LEU A 206 -1.62 15.54 -7.89
N LEU A 207 -2.65 16.01 -8.60
CA LEU A 207 -3.57 15.12 -9.31
C LEU A 207 -2.89 14.36 -10.47
N ALA A 208 -1.83 14.91 -11.08
CA ALA A 208 -1.04 14.22 -12.08
C ALA A 208 -0.25 13.06 -11.45
N ASP A 209 0.42 13.28 -10.31
CA ASP A 209 1.13 12.25 -9.58
C ASP A 209 0.19 11.12 -9.13
N LEU A 210 -0.94 11.46 -8.50
CA LEU A 210 -1.91 10.44 -8.11
C LEU A 210 -2.46 9.66 -9.30
N ARG A 211 -2.70 10.31 -10.45
CA ARG A 211 -3.24 9.67 -11.66
C ARG A 211 -2.24 8.75 -12.32
N PHE A 212 -1.02 9.21 -12.52
CA PHE A 212 0.02 8.49 -13.26
C PHE A 212 0.89 7.62 -12.35
N GLY A 213 0.87 7.84 -11.02
CA GLY A 213 1.39 6.93 -10.01
C GLY A 213 0.43 5.81 -9.61
N ALA A 214 -0.69 5.63 -10.34
CA ALA A 214 -1.74 4.63 -10.07
C ALA A 214 -2.47 4.77 -8.72
N GLN A 215 -2.37 5.93 -8.06
CA GLN A 215 -2.98 6.24 -6.74
C GLN A 215 -4.31 7.00 -6.85
N GLY A 216 -4.85 7.16 -8.05
CA GLY A 216 -6.12 7.86 -8.25
C GLY A 216 -7.33 7.08 -7.71
N SER A 217 -8.38 7.81 -7.26
CA SER A 217 -9.58 7.20 -6.67
C SER A 217 -10.30 6.20 -7.60
N VAL A 218 -10.53 4.99 -7.12
CA VAL A 218 -11.22 3.88 -7.81
C VAL A 218 -12.52 3.47 -7.12
N LEU A 219 -13.10 4.34 -6.31
CA LEU A 219 -14.36 4.09 -5.59
C LEU A 219 -15.48 3.64 -6.52
N ALA A 220 -16.25 2.64 -6.11
CA ALA A 220 -17.36 2.08 -6.90
C ALA A 220 -18.45 3.14 -7.15
N GLY A 221 -18.83 3.89 -6.14
CA GLY A 221 -19.79 4.99 -6.21
C GLY A 221 -19.12 6.34 -6.51
N ALA A 222 -18.24 6.42 -7.53
CA ALA A 222 -17.55 7.68 -7.81
C ALA A 222 -18.54 8.82 -8.07
N PRO A 223 -18.32 9.99 -7.44
CA PRO A 223 -19.16 11.16 -7.65
C PRO A 223 -19.04 11.68 -9.09
N ALA A 224 -20.01 12.50 -9.50
CA ALA A 224 -19.93 13.20 -10.77
C ALA A 224 -18.63 14.02 -10.89
N PRO A 225 -18.11 14.20 -12.10
CA PRO A 225 -16.98 15.10 -12.34
C PRO A 225 -17.24 16.49 -11.80
N LEU A 226 -16.20 17.16 -11.31
CA LEU A 226 -16.32 18.54 -10.84
C LEU A 226 -16.72 19.47 -11.98
N THR A 227 -17.67 20.37 -11.72
CA THR A 227 -17.98 21.49 -12.59
C THR A 227 -16.82 22.49 -12.62
N ARG A 228 -16.86 23.47 -13.52
CA ARG A 228 -15.83 24.53 -13.58
C ARG A 228 -15.75 25.33 -12.27
N ILE A 229 -16.91 25.64 -11.66
CA ILE A 229 -16.97 26.36 -10.38
C ILE A 229 -16.34 25.53 -9.26
N GLN A 230 -16.70 24.25 -9.17
CA GLN A 230 -16.13 23.32 -8.18
C GLN A 230 -14.64 23.14 -8.38
N THR A 231 -14.18 23.04 -9.64
CA THR A 231 -12.75 22.93 -9.95
C THR A 231 -11.99 24.18 -9.53
N ALA A 232 -12.53 25.37 -9.81
CA ALA A 232 -11.92 26.64 -9.37
C ALA A 232 -11.87 26.74 -7.84
N ALA A 233 -12.94 26.35 -7.14
CA ALA A 233 -12.98 26.32 -5.67
C ALA A 233 -11.96 25.34 -5.10
N ALA A 234 -11.81 24.14 -5.68
CA ALA A 234 -10.79 23.17 -5.27
C ALA A 234 -9.36 23.72 -5.42
N HIS A 235 -9.06 24.32 -6.57
CA HIS A 235 -7.74 24.94 -6.81
C HIS A 235 -7.46 26.07 -5.85
N GLY A 236 -8.43 27.00 -5.64
CA GLY A 236 -8.30 28.10 -4.69
C GLY A 236 -8.07 27.61 -3.26
N ALA A 237 -8.87 26.63 -2.82
CA ALA A 237 -8.76 26.04 -1.49
C ALA A 237 -7.46 25.24 -1.30
N PHE A 238 -6.91 24.65 -2.34
CA PHE A 238 -5.61 23.99 -2.29
C PHE A 238 -4.50 25.02 -2.12
N LEU A 239 -4.47 26.04 -2.97
CA LEU A 239 -3.45 27.10 -2.92
C LEU A 239 -3.53 27.96 -1.67
N SER A 240 -4.69 28.12 -1.05
CA SER A 240 -4.81 28.83 0.24
C SER A 240 -4.10 28.14 1.41
N GLN A 241 -3.67 26.90 1.22
CA GLN A 241 -2.89 26.12 2.19
C GLN A 241 -1.38 26.16 1.87
N ALA A 242 -0.94 27.05 0.96
CA ALA A 242 0.46 27.14 0.58
C ALA A 242 1.31 27.72 1.70
N ASP A 243 2.53 27.23 1.78
CA ASP A 243 3.59 27.75 2.63
C ASP A 243 4.10 29.12 2.13
N GLY A 244 5.01 29.73 2.88
CA GLY A 244 5.54 31.06 2.56
C GLY A 244 6.25 31.18 1.20
N ASP A 245 6.62 30.08 0.56
CA ASP A 245 7.20 30.02 -0.79
C ASP A 245 6.18 29.73 -1.90
N GLY A 246 4.88 29.71 -1.58
CA GLY A 246 3.79 29.49 -2.51
C GLY A 246 3.56 28.03 -2.93
N ARG A 247 4.18 27.06 -2.26
CA ARG A 247 3.94 25.63 -2.47
C ARG A 247 3.08 25.04 -1.36
N VAL A 248 2.29 24.04 -1.70
CA VAL A 248 1.48 23.28 -0.74
C VAL A 248 2.20 22.00 -0.39
N THR A 249 2.47 21.79 0.90
CA THR A 249 3.02 20.54 1.41
C THR A 249 1.89 19.55 1.65
N GLU A 250 1.81 18.49 0.83
CA GLU A 250 0.88 17.39 1.02
C GLU A 250 1.55 16.26 1.79
N MET A 251 0.79 15.56 2.62
CA MET A 251 1.27 14.44 3.45
C MET A 251 0.72 13.11 2.95
N PHE A 252 1.60 12.12 2.90
CA PHE A 252 1.29 10.73 2.59
C PHE A 252 1.69 9.88 3.79
N GLU A 253 0.70 9.38 4.51
CA GLU A 253 0.93 8.40 5.58
C GLU A 253 1.09 7.02 4.95
N ILE A 254 2.25 6.40 5.13
CA ILE A 254 2.54 5.09 4.57
C ILE A 254 2.51 4.07 5.70
N VAL A 255 1.75 3.00 5.49
CA VAL A 255 1.71 1.84 6.40
C VAL A 255 2.60 0.75 5.83
N TYR A 256 3.52 0.25 6.64
CA TYR A 256 4.35 -0.90 6.33
C TYR A 256 3.92 -2.11 7.14
N LEU A 257 3.93 -3.28 6.53
CA LEU A 257 3.61 -4.55 7.14
C LEU A 257 4.73 -5.55 6.89
N ILE A 258 5.15 -6.24 7.94
CA ILE A 258 6.09 -7.36 7.90
C ILE A 258 5.46 -8.54 8.63
N GLY A 259 5.50 -9.71 8.02
CA GLY A 259 4.99 -10.93 8.65
C GLY A 259 5.65 -12.15 8.06
N TRP A 260 5.58 -13.26 8.78
CA TRP A 260 6.15 -14.53 8.36
C TRP A 260 5.04 -15.58 8.25
N ALA A 261 5.11 -16.45 7.26
CA ALA A 261 4.28 -17.64 7.28
C ALA A 261 4.67 -18.51 8.50
N PRO A 262 3.70 -19.02 9.27
CA PRO A 262 4.02 -19.79 10.47
C PRO A 262 4.88 -21.02 10.16
N ASP A 263 5.85 -21.28 11.05
CA ASP A 263 6.70 -22.47 11.04
C ASP A 263 6.99 -22.90 12.49
N GLU A 264 7.24 -24.21 12.68
CA GLU A 264 7.50 -24.78 14.01
C GLU A 264 8.84 -24.30 14.61
N THR A 265 9.78 -23.91 13.76
CA THR A 265 11.13 -23.43 14.14
C THR A 265 11.14 -22.00 14.63
N GLN A 266 10.04 -21.25 14.41
CA GLN A 266 9.96 -19.84 14.81
C GLN A 266 9.89 -19.67 16.33
N PRO A 267 10.49 -18.58 16.89
CA PRO A 267 10.41 -18.29 18.31
C PRO A 267 8.94 -18.12 18.75
N LYS A 268 8.56 -18.87 19.77
CA LYS A 268 7.21 -18.76 20.37
C LYS A 268 7.24 -17.77 21.51
N PRO A 269 6.18 -16.96 21.69
CA PRO A 269 6.07 -16.10 22.86
C PRO A 269 6.24 -16.91 24.16
N ALA A 270 7.07 -16.41 25.07
CA ALA A 270 7.23 -17.02 26.36
C ALA A 270 5.89 -17.03 27.12
N ARG A 271 5.58 -18.11 27.85
CA ARG A 271 4.37 -18.18 28.68
C ARG A 271 4.39 -17.07 29.72
N ARG A 272 3.24 -16.46 30.00
CA ARG A 272 3.12 -15.48 31.10
C ARG A 272 3.59 -16.12 32.39
N GLY A 273 4.49 -15.44 33.12
CA GLY A 273 5.07 -15.94 34.38
C GLY A 273 6.26 -16.90 34.18
N SER A 274 6.75 -17.15 32.98
CA SER A 274 7.94 -18.02 32.73
C SER A 274 9.28 -17.27 32.86
N ALA A 275 9.28 -16.00 33.25
CA ALA A 275 10.51 -15.23 33.45
C ALA A 275 11.32 -15.82 34.59
N VAL A 276 12.50 -16.35 34.31
CA VAL A 276 13.47 -16.91 35.26
C VAL A 276 14.52 -15.91 35.73
N ALA A 277 14.63 -14.76 35.07
CA ALA A 277 15.57 -13.69 35.40
C ALA A 277 14.81 -12.45 35.90
N SER A 278 15.22 -11.91 37.07
CA SER A 278 14.70 -10.66 37.59
C SER A 278 15.42 -9.48 36.94
N LEU A 279 14.66 -8.51 36.36
CA LEU A 279 15.21 -7.27 35.84
C LEU A 279 16.02 -6.51 36.90
N ALA A 280 15.54 -6.53 38.18
CA ALA A 280 16.24 -5.92 39.30
C ALA A 280 17.62 -6.55 39.56
N SER A 281 17.77 -7.88 39.35
CA SER A 281 19.06 -8.56 39.49
C SER A 281 20.00 -8.23 38.32
N ALA A 282 19.46 -8.14 37.09
CA ALA A 282 20.26 -7.79 35.93
C ALA A 282 20.76 -6.34 35.97
N LEU A 283 19.99 -5.41 36.51
CA LEU A 283 20.39 -4.01 36.68
C LEU A 283 21.40 -3.80 37.80
N LYS A 284 21.39 -4.65 38.87
CA LYS A 284 22.36 -4.59 39.96
C LYS A 284 23.74 -5.17 39.60
N ALA A 285 23.84 -6.01 38.59
CA ALA A 285 25.10 -6.63 38.14
C ALA A 285 25.96 -5.70 37.27
N LYS A 286 25.57 -4.45 37.07
CA LYS A 286 26.31 -3.45 36.25
C LYS A 286 26.89 -2.26 37.04
N ASN A 287 26.93 -2.35 38.38
CA ASN A 287 27.65 -1.39 39.24
C ASN A 287 28.86 -2.02 39.89
#